data_771c5d709b7fa55a54f007b6af307ff9
#
_entry.id   771c5d709b7fa55a54f007b6af307ff9
#
_cell.length_a   1.000
_cell.length_b   1.000
_cell.length_c   1.000
_cell.angle_alpha   90.00
_cell.angle_beta   90.00
_cell.angle_gamma   90.00
#
_symmetry.space_group_name_H-M   'P 1'
#
loop_
_entity.id
_entity.type
_entity.pdbx_description
1 polymer ?
#
loop_
_entity_poly.entity_id
_entity_poly.type
_entity_poly.pdbx_seq_one_letter_code
_entity_poly.pdbx_strand_id
1 'polypeptide(L)'
;MNQIQPIITATLAAGSTASPFLLTLNVTQQLCETTCADAPIIFTPSVSVDEWAQVDTGLYVVTCHVDGICSYTPCQGGPCCTRTQLVAGAFTVPVYAAKAPTAVTITTGQTINTVSADPCHRCSRLLVSETPVILTVQ
;
A
#
# COMPACT_ATOMS: atom_id res chain seq x y z
N MET A 1 21.36 -10.84 -1.58
CA MET A 1 20.58 -10.13 -2.60
C MET A 1 19.70 -9.08 -1.90
N ASN A 2 19.80 -7.85 -2.33
CA ASN A 2 19.03 -6.78 -1.72
C ASN A 2 17.57 -6.86 -2.17
N GLN A 3 16.68 -6.82 -1.20
CA GLN A 3 15.25 -6.76 -1.48
C GLN A 3 14.88 -5.36 -1.93
N ILE A 4 14.10 -5.26 -3.02
CA ILE A 4 13.62 -3.98 -3.52
C ILE A 4 12.46 -3.54 -2.63
N GLN A 5 12.62 -2.38 -2.00
CA GLN A 5 11.61 -1.86 -1.07
C GLN A 5 10.52 -1.09 -1.82
N PRO A 6 9.25 -1.29 -1.48
CA PRO A 6 8.17 -0.48 -2.05
C PRO A 6 8.17 0.94 -1.47
N ILE A 7 7.61 1.85 -2.24
CA ILE A 7 7.27 3.19 -1.76
C ILE A 7 5.80 3.16 -1.37
N ILE A 8 5.52 3.41 -0.09
CA ILE A 8 4.17 3.34 0.46
C ILE A 8 3.81 4.69 1.03
N THR A 9 2.69 5.25 0.57
CA THR A 9 2.17 6.50 1.08
C THR A 9 0.68 6.36 1.37
N ALA A 10 0.22 7.01 2.44
CA ALA A 10 -1.20 7.09 2.76
C ALA A 10 -1.58 8.56 2.83
N THR A 11 -2.57 8.95 2.06
CA THR A 11 -3.00 10.35 1.95
C THR A 11 -4.42 10.48 2.45
N LEU A 12 -4.64 11.38 3.42
CA LEU A 12 -5.97 11.71 3.90
C LEU A 12 -6.75 12.46 2.82
N ALA A 13 -8.00 12.06 2.62
CA ALA A 13 -8.88 12.78 1.71
C ALA A 13 -9.13 14.20 2.22
N ALA A 14 -9.28 15.14 1.31
CA ALA A 14 -9.60 16.52 1.67
C ALA A 14 -10.91 16.56 2.45
N GLY A 15 -10.90 17.23 3.60
CA GLY A 15 -12.06 17.30 4.48
C GLY A 15 -12.25 16.13 5.43
N SER A 16 -11.38 15.13 5.37
CA SER A 16 -11.43 14.01 6.33
C SER A 16 -10.74 14.42 7.63
N THR A 17 -11.49 14.98 8.56
CA THR A 17 -10.96 15.56 9.79
C THR A 17 -11.45 14.84 11.05
N ALA A 18 -12.31 13.85 10.91
CA ALA A 18 -12.86 13.09 12.03
C ALA A 18 -13.06 11.63 11.62
N SER A 19 -13.08 10.75 12.62
CA SER A 19 -13.33 9.32 12.39
C SER A 19 -14.76 9.09 11.85
N PRO A 20 -14.95 8.26 10.83
CA PRO A 20 -13.93 7.48 10.13
C PRO A 20 -13.12 8.33 9.16
N PHE A 21 -11.82 8.14 9.18
CA PHE A 21 -10.91 8.85 8.29
C PHE A 21 -10.80 8.12 6.96
N LEU A 22 -10.95 8.88 5.86
CA LEU A 22 -10.85 8.35 4.51
C LEU A 22 -9.43 8.59 3.98
N LEU A 23 -8.78 7.52 3.56
CA LEU A 23 -7.41 7.55 3.10
C LEU A 23 -7.29 6.90 1.73
N THR A 24 -6.31 7.31 0.97
CA THR A 24 -5.87 6.57 -0.21
C THR A 24 -4.48 6.02 0.06
N LEU A 25 -4.36 4.70 -0.02
CA LEU A 25 -3.08 4.01 0.14
C LEU A 25 -2.49 3.79 -1.24
N ASN A 26 -1.29 4.31 -1.47
CA ASN A 26 -0.56 4.14 -2.71
C ASN A 26 0.68 3.31 -2.45
N VAL A 27 0.85 2.25 -3.23
CA VAL A 27 2.01 1.38 -3.17
C VAL A 27 2.64 1.35 -4.55
N THR A 28 3.92 1.69 -4.62
CA THR A 28 4.70 1.62 -5.85
C THR A 28 5.82 0.63 -5.62
N GLN A 29 5.87 -0.43 -6.44
CA GLN A 29 6.85 -1.49 -6.30
C GLN A 29 7.51 -1.77 -7.62
N GLN A 30 8.83 -1.73 -7.64
CA GLN A 30 9.60 -2.19 -8.78
C GLN A 30 9.53 -3.72 -8.84
N LEU A 31 9.18 -4.26 -10.00
CA LEU A 31 9.13 -5.69 -10.21
C LEU A 31 10.52 -6.22 -10.53
N CYS A 32 10.81 -7.40 -10.02
CA CYS A 32 12.14 -8.01 -10.18
C CYS A 32 12.45 -8.41 -11.61
N GLU A 33 11.40 -8.62 -12.42
CA GLU A 33 11.55 -9.01 -13.82
C GLU A 33 10.63 -8.18 -14.69
N THR A 34 10.99 -8.02 -15.96
CA THR A 34 10.14 -7.35 -16.94
C THR A 34 8.87 -8.14 -17.14
N THR A 35 7.73 -7.47 -17.03
CA THR A 35 6.42 -8.09 -17.29
C THR A 35 6.00 -7.87 -18.73
N CYS A 36 5.18 -8.78 -19.26
CA CYS A 36 4.53 -8.56 -20.54
C CYS A 36 3.48 -7.45 -20.42
N ALA A 37 3.41 -6.60 -21.43
CA ALA A 37 2.51 -5.44 -21.39
C ALA A 37 1.05 -5.83 -21.23
N ASP A 38 0.66 -6.97 -21.78
CA ASP A 38 -0.72 -7.43 -21.76
C ASP A 38 -1.01 -8.43 -20.64
N ALA A 39 0.00 -8.80 -19.86
CA ALA A 39 -0.20 -9.77 -18.79
C ALA A 39 -0.78 -9.07 -17.57
N PRO A 40 -1.81 -9.64 -16.92
CA PRO A 40 -2.36 -9.04 -15.72
C PRO A 40 -1.40 -9.14 -14.55
N ILE A 41 -1.44 -8.10 -13.70
CA ILE A 41 -0.77 -8.14 -12.41
C ILE A 41 -1.83 -8.21 -11.34
N ILE A 42 -1.69 -9.15 -10.43
CA ILE A 42 -2.62 -9.35 -9.33
C ILE A 42 -1.90 -9.00 -8.04
N PHE A 43 -2.42 -8.00 -7.36
CA PHE A 43 -1.92 -7.60 -6.05
C PHE A 43 -3.08 -7.08 -5.22
N THR A 44 -3.27 -7.67 -4.05
CA THR A 44 -4.26 -7.23 -3.08
C THR A 44 -3.54 -7.01 -1.76
N PRO A 45 -3.45 -5.77 -1.28
CA PRO A 45 -2.77 -5.50 -0.01
C PRO A 45 -3.63 -5.93 1.17
N SER A 46 -2.97 -6.45 2.18
CA SER A 46 -3.53 -6.64 3.51
C SER A 46 -2.98 -5.54 4.41
N VAL A 47 -3.84 -4.80 5.07
CA VAL A 47 -3.46 -3.64 5.87
C VAL A 47 -3.89 -3.87 7.31
N SER A 48 -2.99 -3.61 8.25
CA SER A 48 -3.26 -3.79 9.68
C SER A 48 -2.71 -2.62 10.47
N VAL A 49 -3.33 -2.36 11.62
CA VAL A 49 -2.85 -1.37 12.58
C VAL A 49 -1.91 -2.07 13.56
N ASP A 50 -0.71 -1.54 13.73
CA ASP A 50 0.26 -2.08 14.68
C ASP A 50 0.12 -1.42 16.04
N GLU A 51 0.13 -0.09 16.06
CA GLU A 51 0.06 0.67 17.31
C GLU A 51 -0.37 2.10 17.01
N TRP A 52 -0.68 2.84 18.07
CA TRP A 52 -0.87 4.27 18.01
C TRP A 52 -0.25 4.91 19.25
N ALA A 53 0.23 6.13 19.09
CA ALA A 53 0.89 6.85 20.16
C ALA A 53 0.52 8.33 20.11
N GLN A 54 0.35 8.94 21.28
CA GLN A 54 0.13 10.36 21.39
C GLN A 54 1.46 11.11 21.16
N VAL A 55 1.45 12.06 20.24
CA VAL A 55 2.63 12.87 19.93
C VAL A 55 2.45 14.33 20.33
N ASP A 56 1.21 14.77 20.53
CA ASP A 56 0.87 16.10 21.01
C ASP A 56 -0.55 16.04 21.58
N THR A 57 -0.99 17.12 22.21
CA THR A 57 -2.36 17.21 22.74
C THR A 57 -3.37 17.00 21.64
N GLY A 58 -4.18 15.93 21.77
CA GLY A 58 -5.20 15.60 20.80
C GLY A 58 -4.67 15.06 19.48
N LEU A 59 -3.36 14.88 19.33
CA LEU A 59 -2.76 14.37 18.09
C LEU A 59 -2.10 13.02 18.35
N TYR A 60 -2.50 12.04 17.56
CA TYR A 60 -1.99 10.67 17.62
C TYR A 60 -1.41 10.27 16.28
N VAL A 61 -0.38 9.44 16.32
CA VAL A 61 0.18 8.83 15.10
C VAL A 61 -0.15 7.35 15.14
N VAL A 62 -0.86 6.90 14.13
CA VAL A 62 -1.21 5.49 13.95
C VAL A 62 -0.20 4.86 13.01
N THR A 63 0.45 3.80 13.47
CA THR A 63 1.41 3.04 12.68
C THR A 63 0.72 1.81 12.13
N CYS A 64 0.80 1.66 10.82
CA CYS A 64 0.17 0.56 10.10
C CYS A 64 1.20 -0.16 9.25
N HIS A 65 0.92 -1.41 8.91
CA HIS A 65 1.72 -2.11 7.92
C HIS A 65 0.83 -2.63 6.80
N VAL A 66 1.44 -2.80 5.64
CA VAL A 66 0.80 -3.38 4.48
C VAL A 66 1.68 -4.51 3.96
N ASP A 67 1.05 -5.61 3.60
CA ASP A 67 1.74 -6.70 2.95
C ASP A 67 0.82 -7.37 1.93
N GLY A 68 1.42 -8.10 1.01
CA GLY A 68 0.68 -8.84 0.00
C GLY A 68 1.63 -9.49 -0.96
N ILE A 69 1.07 -10.38 -1.76
CA ILE A 69 1.83 -11.08 -2.80
C ILE A 69 1.40 -10.51 -4.15
N CYS A 70 2.37 -10.01 -4.89
CA CYS A 70 2.17 -9.57 -6.27
C CYS A 70 2.47 -10.74 -7.19
N SER A 71 1.51 -11.10 -8.04
CA SER A 71 1.67 -12.16 -9.05
C SER A 71 1.72 -11.53 -10.43
N TYR A 72 2.71 -11.89 -11.22
CA TYR A 72 2.88 -11.36 -12.57
C TYR A 72 3.54 -12.40 -13.47
N THR A 73 3.43 -12.19 -14.78
CA THR A 73 4.04 -13.06 -15.78
C THR A 73 5.18 -12.32 -16.44
N PRO A 74 6.43 -12.80 -16.34
CA PRO A 74 7.56 -12.16 -16.98
C PRO A 74 7.51 -12.32 -18.50
N CYS A 75 8.03 -11.33 -19.23
CA CYS A 75 8.01 -11.35 -20.69
C CYS A 75 8.80 -12.50 -21.30
N GLN A 76 9.84 -12.94 -20.63
CA GLN A 76 10.73 -13.97 -21.16
C GLN A 76 10.47 -15.36 -20.57
N GLY A 77 9.49 -15.49 -19.71
CA GLY A 77 9.24 -16.76 -19.03
C GLY A 77 8.22 -17.67 -19.70
N GLY A 78 7.53 -17.19 -20.70
CA GLY A 78 6.43 -17.91 -21.32
C GLY A 78 5.16 -17.88 -20.45
N PRO A 79 4.02 -18.30 -21.03
CA PRO A 79 2.73 -18.13 -20.34
C PRO A 79 2.53 -19.01 -19.12
N CYS A 80 3.35 -20.04 -18.95
CA CYS A 80 3.24 -20.95 -17.81
C CYS A 80 4.11 -20.55 -16.62
N CYS A 81 4.84 -19.43 -16.72
CA CYS A 81 5.84 -19.05 -15.71
C CYS A 81 5.39 -17.82 -14.91
N THR A 82 4.41 -18.01 -14.05
CA THR A 82 3.98 -16.95 -13.13
C THR A 82 5.03 -16.75 -12.04
N ARG A 83 5.36 -15.50 -11.77
CA ARG A 83 6.25 -15.11 -10.66
C ARG A 83 5.44 -14.48 -9.55
N THR A 84 5.95 -14.63 -8.35
CA THR A 84 5.37 -13.96 -7.19
C THR A 84 6.46 -13.13 -6.50
N GLN A 85 6.04 -12.01 -5.95
CA GLN A 85 6.94 -11.10 -5.23
C GLN A 85 6.22 -10.57 -4.02
N LEU A 86 6.85 -10.65 -2.85
CA LEU A 86 6.31 -10.08 -1.64
C LEU A 86 6.45 -8.56 -1.69
N VAL A 87 5.36 -7.87 -1.38
CA VAL A 87 5.32 -6.42 -1.25
C VAL A 87 4.91 -6.11 0.17
N ALA A 88 5.80 -5.54 0.96
CA ALA A 88 5.56 -5.29 2.37
C ALA A 88 6.25 -4.01 2.81
N GLY A 89 5.60 -3.28 3.71
CA GLY A 89 6.14 -2.06 4.28
C GLY A 89 5.20 -1.48 5.31
N ALA A 90 5.54 -0.29 5.80
CA ALA A 90 4.79 0.38 6.84
C ALA A 90 4.48 1.82 6.43
N PHE A 91 3.43 2.37 7.04
CA PHE A 91 3.08 3.77 6.89
C PHE A 91 2.49 4.29 8.19
N THR A 92 2.50 5.60 8.33
CA THR A 92 1.93 6.27 9.51
C THR A 92 0.86 7.25 9.08
N VAL A 93 -0.14 7.42 9.95
CA VAL A 93 -1.24 8.36 9.72
C VAL A 93 -1.40 9.21 10.96
N PRO A 94 -1.27 10.56 10.84
CA PRO A 94 -1.60 11.45 11.94
C PRO A 94 -3.12 11.63 12.01
N VAL A 95 -3.68 11.50 13.22
CA VAL A 95 -5.12 11.68 13.44
C VAL A 95 -5.36 12.54 14.65
N TYR A 96 -6.40 13.36 14.61
CA TYR A 96 -6.85 14.13 15.76
C TYR A 96 -7.98 13.39 16.46
N ALA A 97 -7.88 13.28 17.77
CA ALA A 97 -8.91 12.65 18.59
C ALA A 97 -9.06 13.43 19.89
N ALA A 98 -10.31 13.70 20.28
CA ALA A 98 -10.61 14.43 21.51
C ALA A 98 -10.28 13.63 22.77
N LYS A 99 -10.30 12.30 22.64
CA LYS A 99 -9.99 11.38 23.74
C LYS A 99 -8.95 10.37 23.26
N ALA A 100 -8.20 9.82 24.20
CA ALA A 100 -7.26 8.75 23.89
C ALA A 100 -7.99 7.58 23.23
N PRO A 101 -7.53 7.12 22.06
CA PRO A 101 -8.17 6.00 21.40
C PRO A 101 -8.10 4.73 22.21
N THR A 102 -9.20 3.98 22.23
CA THR A 102 -9.25 2.66 22.86
C THR A 102 -9.18 1.54 21.84
N ALA A 103 -9.53 1.86 20.59
CA ALA A 103 -9.46 0.91 19.49
C ALA A 103 -9.27 1.68 18.19
N VAL A 104 -8.40 1.16 17.33
CA VAL A 104 -8.20 1.69 15.98
C VAL A 104 -8.30 0.53 15.02
N THR A 105 -9.24 0.63 14.08
CA THR A 105 -9.47 -0.41 13.08
C THR A 105 -9.31 0.16 11.68
N ILE A 106 -8.93 -0.69 10.75
CA ILE A 106 -8.72 -0.30 9.37
C ILE A 106 -9.44 -1.29 8.45
N THR A 107 -10.11 -0.75 7.43
CA THR A 107 -10.74 -1.55 6.39
C THR A 107 -10.29 -1.05 5.03
N THR A 108 -10.21 -1.95 4.08
CA THR A 108 -9.76 -1.63 2.73
C THR A 108 -10.90 -1.83 1.74
N GLY A 109 -10.96 -0.96 0.74
CA GLY A 109 -11.84 -1.13 -0.41
C GLY A 109 -11.14 -1.87 -1.54
N GLN A 110 -11.67 -1.73 -2.73
CA GLN A 110 -11.14 -2.41 -3.91
C GLN A 110 -9.85 -1.75 -4.38
N THR A 111 -8.82 -2.56 -4.60
CA THR A 111 -7.54 -2.11 -5.09
C THR A 111 -7.56 -2.00 -6.61
N ILE A 112 -7.00 -0.91 -7.12
CA ILE A 112 -6.77 -0.71 -8.55
C ILE A 112 -5.27 -0.81 -8.80
N ASN A 113 -4.88 -1.76 -9.63
CA ASN A 113 -3.48 -2.00 -10.00
C ASN A 113 -3.23 -1.52 -11.42
N THR A 114 -2.17 -0.74 -11.60
CA THR A 114 -1.69 -0.33 -12.91
C THR A 114 -0.21 -0.65 -13.01
N VAL A 115 0.26 -0.84 -14.23
CA VAL A 115 1.66 -1.12 -14.50
C VAL A 115 2.18 0.00 -15.38
N SER A 116 3.28 0.60 -14.97
CA SER A 116 3.93 1.65 -15.74
C SER A 116 5.38 1.27 -16.02
N ALA A 117 5.94 1.87 -17.07
CA ALA A 117 7.35 1.71 -17.36
C ALA A 117 8.17 2.35 -16.24
N ASP A 118 9.22 1.67 -15.83
CA ASP A 118 10.14 2.23 -14.85
C ASP A 118 11.06 3.23 -15.56
N PRO A 119 11.01 4.51 -15.23
CA PRO A 119 11.83 5.51 -15.90
C PRO A 119 13.32 5.33 -15.64
N CYS A 120 13.70 4.65 -14.58
CA CYS A 120 15.09 4.41 -14.22
C CYS A 120 15.67 3.13 -14.83
N HIS A 121 14.81 2.21 -15.28
CA HIS A 121 15.23 0.89 -15.76
C HIS A 121 14.44 0.52 -17.03
N ARG A 122 15.12 0.41 -18.15
CA ARG A 122 14.48 0.15 -19.45
C ARG A 122 13.65 -1.12 -19.49
N CYS A 123 14.10 -2.15 -18.77
CA CYS A 123 13.52 -3.50 -18.84
C CYS A 123 12.62 -3.84 -17.68
N SER A 124 12.44 -2.92 -16.71
CA SER A 124 11.58 -3.17 -15.56
C SER A 124 10.23 -2.49 -15.71
N ARG A 125 9.32 -2.89 -14.85
CA ARG A 125 8.01 -2.27 -14.74
C ARG A 125 7.77 -1.91 -13.28
N LEU A 126 6.94 -0.88 -13.09
CA LEU A 126 6.46 -0.50 -11.77
C LEU A 126 5.02 -0.95 -11.61
N LEU A 127 4.76 -1.66 -10.54
CA LEU A 127 3.40 -1.85 -10.06
C LEU A 127 3.01 -0.58 -9.31
N VAL A 128 1.91 0.04 -9.72
CA VAL A 128 1.32 1.17 -9.01
C VAL A 128 -0.05 0.73 -8.55
N SER A 129 -0.23 0.67 -7.24
CA SER A 129 -1.46 0.18 -6.61
C SER A 129 -2.10 1.30 -5.83
N GLU A 130 -3.42 1.44 -5.96
CA GLU A 130 -4.20 2.43 -5.24
C GLU A 130 -5.36 1.72 -4.55
N THR A 131 -5.46 1.89 -3.23
CA THR A 131 -6.48 1.24 -2.41
C THR A 131 -7.14 2.28 -1.52
N PRO A 132 -8.47 2.42 -1.58
CA PRO A 132 -9.19 3.23 -0.59
C PRO A 132 -9.19 2.53 0.75
N VAL A 133 -8.95 3.29 1.80
CA VAL A 133 -8.81 2.77 3.16
C VAL A 133 -9.64 3.63 4.09
N ILE A 134 -10.32 2.98 5.04
CA ILE A 134 -11.08 3.66 6.08
C ILE A 134 -10.46 3.31 7.43
N LEU A 135 -10.05 4.33 8.15
CA LEU A 135 -9.46 4.22 9.48
C LEU A 135 -10.47 4.70 10.51
N THR A 136 -10.91 3.82 11.39
CA THR A 136 -11.89 4.13 12.43
C THR A 136 -11.18 4.16 13.77
N VAL A 137 -11.32 5.29 14.47
CA VAL A 137 -10.74 5.53 15.79
C VAL A 137 -11.88 5.62 16.80
N GLN A 138 -11.85 4.77 17.81
CA GLN A 138 -12.86 4.72 18.87
C GLN A 138 -12.27 5.05 20.23
#